data_7e558f9c69dd703cadd8076e12b1742d
#
_entry.id   7e558f9c69dd703cadd8076e12b1742d
#
_cell.length_a   1.000
_cell.length_b   1.000
_cell.length_c   1.000
_cell.angle_alpha   90.00
_cell.angle_beta   90.00
_cell.angle_gamma   90.00
#
_symmetry.space_group_name_H-M   'P 1'
#
loop_
_entity.id
_entity.type
_entity.pdbx_description
1 polymer ?
#
loop_
_entity_poly.entity_id
_entity_poly.type
_entity_poly.pdbx_seq_one_letter_code
_entity_poly.pdbx_strand_id
1 'polypeptide(L)' 'MSNRKRVLVTGSSRGIGRAIAIRLARDGYEVIVHCAGNTEKAEETKRIIEENGGKAEVIKAD' A
#
# COMPACT_ATOMS: atom_id res chain seq x y z
N MET A 1 -8.50 11.80 -17.13
CA MET A 1 -7.58 10.68 -17.04
C MET A 1 -6.62 10.85 -15.88
N SER A 2 -6.61 9.92 -14.99
CA SER A 2 -5.69 10.06 -13.88
C SER A 2 -4.44 9.26 -14.15
N ASN A 3 -3.31 9.94 -14.15
CA ASN A 3 -2.02 9.29 -14.25
C ASN A 3 -1.45 9.16 -12.87
N ARG A 4 -1.92 8.15 -12.15
CA ARG A 4 -1.39 7.90 -10.82
C ARG A 4 0.00 7.33 -10.92
N LYS A 5 0.92 7.94 -10.19
CA LYS A 5 2.25 7.38 -10.08
C LYS A 5 2.25 6.23 -9.10
N ARG A 6 3.04 5.24 -9.39
CA ARG A 6 3.16 4.08 -8.53
C ARG A 6 4.33 4.25 -7.58
N VAL A 7 4.12 3.90 -6.33
CA VAL A 7 5.14 4.00 -5.31
C VAL A 7 5.25 2.66 -4.61
N LEU A 8 6.45 2.13 -4.53
CA LEU A 8 6.71 0.90 -3.82
C LEU A 8 7.11 1.24 -2.38
N VAL A 9 6.36 0.74 -1.42
CA VAL A 9 6.66 0.95 -0.01
C VAL A 9 7.00 -0.38 0.61
N THR A 10 8.27 -0.59 0.90
CA THR A 10 8.71 -1.84 1.54
C THR A 10 8.38 -1.78 3.02
N GLY A 11 8.01 -2.92 3.58
CA GLY A 11 7.64 -2.97 4.98
C GLY A 11 6.35 -2.24 5.29
N SER A 12 5.55 -1.94 4.27
CA SER A 12 4.34 -1.14 4.46
C SER A 12 3.18 -1.93 5.06
N SER A 13 3.41 -3.19 5.37
CA SER A 13 2.36 -4.00 5.97
C SER A 13 2.15 -3.71 7.44
N ARG A 14 3.05 -2.99 8.09
CA ARG A 14 2.87 -2.68 9.51
C ARG A 14 3.55 -1.37 9.89
N GLY A 15 3.06 -0.82 10.99
CA GLY A 15 3.69 0.31 11.66
C GLY A 15 3.87 1.54 10.79
N ILE A 16 5.08 2.04 10.78
CA ILE A 16 5.43 3.26 10.07
C ILE A 16 5.23 3.11 8.58
N GLY A 17 5.58 1.94 8.05
CA GLY A 17 5.40 1.69 6.62
C GLY A 17 3.93 1.78 6.21
N ARG A 18 3.05 1.24 7.05
CA ARG A 18 1.62 1.31 6.78
C ARG A 18 1.13 2.76 6.76
N ALA A 19 1.56 3.55 7.73
CA ALA A 19 1.17 4.95 7.80
C ALA A 19 1.62 5.72 6.57
N ILE A 20 2.84 5.46 6.12
CA ILE A 20 3.37 6.10 4.93
C ILE A 20 2.57 5.68 3.69
N ALA A 21 2.25 4.38 3.58
CA ALA A 21 1.49 3.88 2.45
C ALA A 21 0.11 4.54 2.38
N ILE A 22 -0.55 4.63 3.51
CA ILE A 22 -1.88 5.24 3.56
C ILE A 22 -1.81 6.72 3.17
N ARG A 23 -0.80 7.43 3.67
CA ARG A 23 -0.65 8.85 3.37
C ARG A 23 -0.38 9.07 1.89
N LEU A 24 0.49 8.25 1.29
CA LEU A 24 0.78 8.38 -0.14
C LEU A 24 -0.46 8.11 -0.98
N ALA A 25 -1.25 7.12 -0.57
CA ALA A 25 -2.47 6.82 -1.29
C ALA A 25 -3.45 8.00 -1.21
N ARG A 26 -3.51 8.67 -0.07
CA ARG A 26 -4.36 9.85 0.07
C ARG A 26 -3.91 10.98 -0.85
N ASP A 27 -2.61 11.03 -1.13
CA ASP A 27 -2.07 12.07 -2.00
C ASP A 27 -2.20 11.71 -3.48
N GLY A 28 -2.83 10.59 -3.79
CA GLY A 28 -3.13 10.23 -5.16
C GLY A 28 -2.19 9.21 -5.79
N TYR A 29 -1.25 8.68 -5.03
CA TYR A 29 -0.35 7.65 -5.55
C TYR A 29 -1.00 6.27 -5.50
N GLU A 30 -0.65 5.45 -6.47
CA GLU A 30 -0.99 4.03 -6.42
C GLU A 30 0.10 3.36 -5.63
N VAL A 31 -0.25 2.76 -4.50
CA VAL A 31 0.73 2.22 -3.57
C VAL A 31 0.90 0.72 -3.78
N ILE A 32 2.14 0.30 -3.92
CA ILE A 32 2.45 -1.14 -3.98
C ILE A 32 2.97 -1.54 -2.61
N VAL A 33 2.22 -2.37 -1.92
CA VAL A 33 2.57 -2.83 -0.59
C VAL A 33 3.41 -4.09 -0.72
N HIS A 34 4.68 -3.98 -0.35
CA HIS A 34 5.61 -5.10 -0.48
C HIS A 34 5.73 -5.83 0.85
N CYS A 35 5.62 -7.14 0.82
CA CYS A 35 5.79 -7.96 2.00
C CYS A 35 6.61 -9.19 1.67
N ALA A 36 7.29 -9.73 2.68
CA ALA A 36 8.19 -10.87 2.51
C ALA A 36 7.70 -12.08 3.29
N GLY A 37 6.55 -12.35 3.48
CA GLY A 37 6.09 -13.52 4.24
C GLY A 37 4.60 -13.50 4.39
N ASN A 38 4.15 -13.10 5.56
CA ASN A 38 2.74 -13.06 5.88
C ASN A 38 2.06 -11.92 5.13
N THR A 39 1.10 -12.25 4.27
CA THR A 39 0.40 -11.25 3.48
C THR A 39 -0.81 -10.66 4.20
N GLU A 40 -1.19 -11.21 5.35
CA GLU A 40 -2.37 -10.72 6.06
C GLU A 40 -2.31 -9.24 6.36
N LYS A 41 -1.17 -8.78 6.89
CA LYS A 41 -1.01 -7.37 7.24
C LYS A 41 -1.00 -6.50 5.99
N ALA A 42 -0.38 -7.00 4.92
CA ALA A 42 -0.34 -6.27 3.66
C ALA A 42 -1.73 -6.13 3.06
N GLU A 43 -2.51 -7.20 3.11
CA GLU A 43 -3.89 -7.16 2.61
C GLU A 43 -4.73 -6.19 3.44
N GLU A 44 -4.48 -6.14 4.74
CA GLU A 44 -5.19 -5.21 5.60
C GLU A 44 -4.86 -3.77 5.22
N THR A 45 -3.59 -3.49 4.97
CA THR A 45 -3.19 -2.15 4.54
C THR A 45 -3.85 -1.78 3.22
N LYS A 46 -3.87 -2.72 2.27
CA LYS A 46 -4.52 -2.49 0.99
C LYS A 46 -6.00 -2.17 1.18
N ARG A 47 -6.68 -2.92 2.04
CA ARG A 47 -8.09 -2.69 2.27
C ARG A 47 -8.35 -1.31 2.85
N ILE A 48 -7.53 -0.88 3.80
CA ILE A 48 -7.68 0.45 4.38
C ILE A 48 -7.54 1.53 3.31
N ILE A 49 -6.55 1.35 2.44
CA ILE A 49 -6.33 2.31 1.36
C ILE A 49 -7.53 2.36 0.43
N GLU A 50 -8.05 1.20 0.06
CA GLU A 50 -9.18 1.14 -0.86
C GLU A 50 -10.45 1.69 -0.24
N GLU A 51 -10.65 1.49 1.05
CA GLU A 51 -11.81 2.03 1.74
C GLU A 51 -11.81 3.54 1.76
N ASN A 52 -10.64 4.15 1.64
CA ASN A 52 -10.51 5.59 1.61
C ASN A 52 -10.42 6.13 0.18
N GLY A 53 -10.78 5.32 -0.79
CA GLY A 53 -10.81 5.77 -2.17
C GLY A 53 -9.49 5.71 -2.90
N GLY A 54 -8.47 5.14 -2.27
CA GLY A 54 -7.17 5.01 -2.89
C GLY A 54 -7.02 3.72 -3.68
N LYS A 55 -5.82 3.50 -4.18
CA LYS A 55 -5.53 2.32 -4.96
C LYS A 55 -4.25 1.67 -4.45
N ALA A 56 -4.29 0.37 -4.25
CA ALA A 56 -3.14 -0.34 -3.72
C ALA A 56 -3.07 -1.75 -4.28
N GLU A 57 -1.87 -2.28 -4.27
CA GLU A 57 -1.60 -3.62 -4.74
C GLU A 57 -0.64 -4.28 -3.76
N VAL A 58 -0.78 -5.58 -3.55
CA VAL A 58 0.11 -6.31 -2.66
C VAL A 58 1.04 -7.18 -3.49
N ILE A 59 2.34 -7.07 -3.20
CA ILE A 59 3.34 -7.92 -3.85
C ILE A 59 4.07 -8.67 -2.75
N LYS A 60 4.05 -9.99 -2.86
CA LYS A 60 4.81 -10.84 -1.95
C LYS A 60 6.09 -11.26 -2.64
N ALA A 61 7.21 -11.02 -1.98
CA ALA A 61 8.50 -11.41 -2.51
C ALA A 61 9.30 -12.05 -1.40
N ASP A 62 9.96 -13.13 -1.70
CA ASP A 62 10.81 -13.83 -0.73
C ASP A 62 12.20 -13.21 -0.71
#